data_3071c12e5febb4d85bf6ba848d4d9929
#
_entry.id   3071c12e5febb4d85bf6ba848d4d9929
#
_cell.length_a   1.000
_cell.length_b   1.000
_cell.length_c   1.000
_cell.angle_alpha   90.00
_cell.angle_beta   90.00
_cell.angle_gamma   90.00
#
_symmetry.space_group_name_H-M   'P 1'
#
loop_
_entity.id
_entity.type
_entity.pdbx_description
1 polymer ?
#
loop_
_entity_poly.entity_id
_entity_poly.type
_entity_poly.pdbx_seq_one_letter_code
_entity_poly.pdbx_strand_id
1 'polypeptide(L)'
;MFANMSLLKSLLFMALAIPAAAQENPQEFHYRVEATATASTGTYAPLWLTANRFGMESEKPNSGYLRAGIEWNKKLNRGWRIDAGLDLAGGVKQTSDFWIQQAYADFSWKMLTLSIGSKERMRFPLEKNSELTSGWMAEGPNMRPIPQIRGEIKNYLAIPFTRNWLAFKGHLAYGMFTDGNWQEDFTATNQLFAKKVMYHSKSLMFRLGNKEKLPLEFEFGLYMATQFGGDQYKKLANGESEQTIDMPDGLKAYWHALFPTAGGEDTPEGEQVNVEGNMLGSWNFALNYYFGDWKVRATLDHYFEDHSQMFWEYGRWKDGQLGIELYLPKNKWVSAVLWEGISTKDSSGPILYDGFWGSFSDLQMSGGDDYYNHYIYQAWQHYGQGIGNPLLAGPIYNEDGKIRFKSNRMKAQHVGLSGNPTEEWKWRIMASYARHWGSYAHPLDKMRKQFSSMAEVTYMPQWTKGWSLTATLGVDRGNYLGNSTGGMITLRKTGGLGR
;
A
#
# COMPACT_ATOMS: atom_id res chain seq x y z
N MET A 1 21.90 18.52 -19.33
CA MET A 1 22.32 17.24 -18.78
C MET A 1 23.40 17.35 -17.68
N PHE A 2 24.13 18.44 -17.54
CA PHE A 2 25.20 18.63 -16.55
C PHE A 2 24.81 19.40 -15.26
N ALA A 3 23.65 20.08 -15.23
CA ALA A 3 23.21 20.83 -14.04
C ALA A 3 22.73 19.93 -12.88
N ASN A 4 22.19 18.74 -13.18
CA ASN A 4 21.66 17.83 -12.14
C ASN A 4 22.72 17.04 -11.38
N MET A 5 23.94 16.90 -11.96
CA MET A 5 25.05 16.22 -11.26
C MET A 5 25.65 17.03 -10.11
N SER A 6 25.53 18.36 -10.14
CA SER A 6 26.05 19.23 -9.08
C SER A 6 25.18 19.20 -7.83
N LEU A 7 23.86 19.12 -8.01
CA LEU A 7 22.91 18.99 -6.89
C LEU A 7 23.07 17.63 -6.15
N LEU A 8 23.30 16.56 -6.93
CA LEU A 8 23.54 15.21 -6.40
C LEU A 8 24.81 15.14 -5.56
N LYS A 9 25.89 15.82 -6.00
CA LYS A 9 27.15 15.93 -5.25
C LYS A 9 26.96 16.74 -3.96
N SER A 10 26.15 17.81 -3.99
CA SER A 10 25.86 18.63 -2.81
C SER A 10 25.04 17.91 -1.75
N LEU A 11 24.07 17.07 -2.15
CA LEU A 11 23.29 16.23 -1.24
C LEU A 11 24.14 15.14 -0.59
N LEU A 12 25.09 14.55 -1.35
CA LEU A 12 26.03 13.56 -0.80
C LEU A 12 27.01 14.18 0.19
N PHE A 13 27.43 15.44 -0.02
CA PHE A 13 28.31 16.17 0.90
C PHE A 13 27.59 16.67 2.17
N MET A 14 26.29 17.05 2.07
CA MET A 14 25.50 17.43 3.25
C MET A 14 25.27 16.27 4.23
N ALA A 15 25.15 15.03 3.74
CA ALA A 15 25.01 13.85 4.59
C ALA A 15 26.30 13.48 5.34
N LEU A 16 27.45 14.04 4.95
CA LEU A 16 28.77 13.76 5.55
C LEU A 16 29.24 14.80 6.59
N ALA A 17 28.55 15.95 6.70
CA ALA A 17 28.99 17.11 7.48
C ALA A 17 28.08 17.47 8.65
N ILE A 18 27.55 16.49 9.38
CA ILE A 18 26.83 16.75 10.64
C ILE A 18 27.83 16.68 11.80
N PRO A 19 28.12 17.80 12.51
CA PRO A 19 29.03 17.77 13.64
C PRO A 19 28.43 17.00 14.82
N ALA A 20 29.24 16.11 15.40
CA ALA A 20 28.93 15.38 16.63
C ALA A 20 28.96 16.33 17.82
N ALA A 21 27.84 16.95 18.17
CA ALA A 21 27.66 17.62 19.47
C ALA A 21 26.92 16.63 20.40
N ALA A 22 27.71 15.92 21.20
CA ALA A 22 27.20 15.05 22.24
C ALA A 22 26.83 15.86 23.49
N GLN A 23 25.55 15.88 23.83
CA GLN A 23 25.08 16.28 25.14
C GLN A 23 24.15 15.19 25.68
N GLU A 24 24.30 14.79 26.92
CA GLU A 24 23.58 13.71 27.62
C GLU A 24 22.07 13.97 27.68
N ASN A 25 21.39 13.60 26.62
CA ASN A 25 19.93 13.49 26.58
C ASN A 25 19.59 12.24 25.77
N PRO A 26 18.55 11.46 26.10
CA PRO A 26 18.16 10.26 25.36
C PRO A 26 17.51 10.63 24.03
N GLN A 27 18.21 11.37 23.21
CA GLN A 27 17.86 11.70 21.83
C GLN A 27 18.72 10.83 20.92
N GLU A 28 18.08 10.21 19.93
CA GLU A 28 18.78 9.37 18.97
C GLU A 28 18.47 9.91 17.58
N PHE A 29 19.51 10.10 16.77
CA PHE A 29 19.38 10.41 15.36
C PHE A 29 19.78 9.16 14.56
N HIS A 30 18.95 8.78 13.64
CA HIS A 30 19.23 7.70 12.68
C HIS A 30 19.27 8.30 11.29
N TYR A 31 20.22 7.84 10.48
CA TYR A 31 20.28 8.24 9.07
C TYR A 31 20.24 7.05 8.15
N ARG A 32 19.76 7.28 6.95
CA ARG A 32 19.78 6.34 5.83
C ARG A 32 20.25 7.06 4.57
N VAL A 33 21.14 6.42 3.83
CA VAL A 33 21.48 6.79 2.45
C VAL A 33 21.36 5.53 1.62
N GLU A 34 20.71 5.64 0.47
CA GLU A 34 20.43 4.50 -0.39
C GLU A 34 20.60 4.90 -1.86
N ALA A 35 21.22 4.02 -2.63
CA ALA A 35 21.34 4.12 -4.08
C ALA A 35 20.80 2.84 -4.70
N THR A 36 19.89 2.97 -5.65
CA THR A 36 19.30 1.85 -6.37
C THR A 36 19.43 2.05 -7.88
N ALA A 37 19.76 0.98 -8.58
CA ALA A 37 19.77 0.93 -10.04
C ALA A 37 19.07 -0.35 -10.51
N THR A 38 18.14 -0.18 -11.46
CA THR A 38 17.39 -1.25 -12.10
C THR A 38 17.68 -1.26 -13.59
N ALA A 39 17.96 -2.45 -14.13
CA ALA A 39 18.12 -2.67 -15.56
C ALA A 39 17.27 -3.87 -15.98
N SER A 40 16.43 -3.69 -17.00
CA SER A 40 15.56 -4.73 -17.49
C SER A 40 15.30 -4.65 -18.98
N THR A 41 14.87 -5.77 -19.54
CA THR A 41 14.29 -5.88 -20.88
C THR A 41 12.77 -5.76 -20.82
N GLY A 42 12.10 -5.57 -21.98
CA GLY A 42 10.66 -5.46 -22.07
C GLY A 42 10.16 -4.02 -21.97
N THR A 43 8.85 -3.82 -22.07
CA THR A 43 8.19 -2.51 -21.97
C THR A 43 8.24 -2.00 -20.53
N TYR A 44 8.02 -2.90 -19.57
CA TYR A 44 8.04 -2.61 -18.14
C TYR A 44 9.12 -3.40 -17.42
N ALA A 45 9.61 -2.87 -16.32
CA ALA A 45 10.42 -3.63 -15.37
C ALA A 45 9.58 -4.79 -14.76
N PRO A 46 10.20 -5.93 -14.41
CA PRO A 46 9.48 -7.02 -13.76
C PRO A 46 8.72 -6.56 -12.52
N LEU A 47 7.46 -7.00 -12.37
CA LEU A 47 6.53 -6.56 -11.35
C LEU A 47 7.13 -6.57 -9.94
N TRP A 48 7.79 -7.65 -9.54
CA TRP A 48 8.33 -7.79 -8.18
C TRP A 48 9.63 -7.00 -7.94
N LEU A 49 10.21 -6.35 -8.95
CA LEU A 49 11.25 -5.34 -8.73
C LEU A 49 10.65 -4.00 -8.29
N THR A 50 9.38 -3.73 -8.63
CA THR A 50 8.72 -2.43 -8.42
C THR A 50 7.69 -2.44 -7.32
N ALA A 51 6.95 -3.54 -7.17
CA ALA A 51 5.80 -3.67 -6.29
C ALA A 51 6.18 -3.71 -4.79
N ASN A 52 5.29 -3.18 -3.95
CA ASN A 52 5.40 -3.16 -2.49
C ASN A 52 6.69 -2.51 -1.95
N ARG A 53 7.15 -1.45 -2.62
CA ARG A 53 8.35 -0.68 -2.27
C ARG A 53 8.05 0.81 -2.04
N PHE A 54 6.86 1.13 -1.55
CA PHE A 54 6.39 2.50 -1.27
C PHE A 54 6.49 3.45 -2.47
N GLY A 55 6.30 2.95 -3.69
CA GLY A 55 6.39 3.76 -4.90
C GLY A 55 7.78 4.34 -5.17
N MET A 56 8.83 3.76 -4.58
CA MET A 56 10.22 4.17 -4.80
C MET A 56 10.77 3.70 -6.14
N GLU A 57 10.30 2.55 -6.63
CA GLU A 57 10.78 1.94 -7.86
C GLU A 57 9.88 2.29 -9.04
N SER A 58 10.48 2.46 -10.20
CA SER A 58 9.79 2.78 -11.44
C SER A 58 9.38 1.52 -12.20
N GLU A 59 8.23 1.57 -12.85
CA GLU A 59 7.80 0.58 -13.83
C GLU A 59 8.65 0.58 -15.11
N LYS A 60 9.40 1.68 -15.35
CA LYS A 60 10.21 1.83 -16.56
C LYS A 60 11.50 1.02 -16.47
N PRO A 61 11.91 0.36 -17.56
CA PRO A 61 13.21 -0.31 -17.61
C PRO A 61 14.35 0.71 -17.49
N ASN A 62 15.48 0.29 -16.91
CA ASN A 62 16.71 1.08 -16.76
C ASN A 62 16.48 2.38 -15.94
N SER A 63 15.89 2.28 -14.79
CA SER A 63 15.63 3.34 -13.82
C SER A 63 16.62 3.31 -12.66
N GLY A 64 16.57 4.32 -11.81
CA GLY A 64 17.33 4.34 -10.57
C GLY A 64 17.08 5.58 -9.75
N TYR A 65 17.47 5.54 -8.47
CA TYR A 65 17.32 6.67 -7.55
C TYR A 65 18.44 6.73 -6.51
N LEU A 66 18.58 7.91 -5.94
CA LEU A 66 19.29 8.15 -4.69
C LEU A 66 18.29 8.63 -3.65
N ARG A 67 18.45 8.16 -2.42
CA ARG A 67 17.60 8.48 -1.28
C ARG A 67 18.45 8.82 -0.08
N ALA A 68 18.08 9.87 0.66
CA ALA A 68 18.71 10.25 1.91
C ALA A 68 17.66 10.63 2.93
N GLY A 69 17.74 10.05 4.12
CA GLY A 69 16.78 10.31 5.20
C GLY A 69 17.46 10.46 6.54
N ILE A 70 16.81 11.23 7.40
CA ILE A 70 17.16 11.38 8.82
C ILE A 70 15.90 11.18 9.66
N GLU A 71 16.05 10.44 10.74
CA GLU A 71 15.02 10.24 11.75
C GLU A 71 15.58 10.70 13.10
N TRP A 72 14.77 11.40 13.84
CA TRP A 72 15.04 11.83 15.19
C TRP A 72 14.00 11.26 16.12
N ASN A 73 14.43 10.73 17.26
CA ASN A 73 13.54 10.30 18.31
C ASN A 73 14.00 10.79 19.69
N LYS A 74 13.03 11.07 20.53
CA LYS A 74 13.27 11.51 21.92
C LYS A 74 12.24 10.89 22.84
N LYS A 75 12.73 10.12 23.82
CA LYS A 75 11.92 9.65 24.93
C LYS A 75 11.80 10.77 25.98
N LEU A 76 10.58 11.05 26.39
CA LEU A 76 10.25 12.02 27.41
C LEU A 76 9.75 11.31 28.68
N ASN A 77 9.58 12.07 29.76
CA ASN A 77 9.05 11.54 31.01
C ASN A 77 7.59 11.08 30.88
N ARG A 78 7.13 10.24 31.80
CA ARG A 78 5.74 9.76 31.91
C ARG A 78 5.20 9.00 30.70
N GLY A 79 6.09 8.37 29.91
CA GLY A 79 5.70 7.53 28.76
C GLY A 79 5.42 8.32 27.48
N TRP A 80 5.82 9.58 27.39
CA TRP A 80 5.79 10.36 26.16
C TRP A 80 7.02 10.07 25.29
N ARG A 81 6.83 10.13 23.98
CA ARG A 81 7.87 10.04 22.96
C ARG A 81 7.52 10.92 21.77
N ILE A 82 8.53 11.55 21.20
CA ILE A 82 8.43 12.30 19.95
C ILE A 82 9.37 11.64 18.94
N ASP A 83 8.87 11.38 17.73
CA ASP A 83 9.67 10.94 16.61
C ASP A 83 9.41 11.89 15.44
N ALA A 84 10.43 12.23 14.66
CA ALA A 84 10.29 13.02 13.44
C ALA A 84 11.23 12.45 12.37
N GLY A 85 10.82 12.53 11.12
CA GLY A 85 11.63 12.04 10.02
C GLY A 85 11.45 12.88 8.76
N LEU A 86 12.56 13.05 8.04
CA LEU A 86 12.60 13.63 6.69
C LEU A 86 13.39 12.70 5.78
N ASP A 87 12.84 12.39 4.62
CA ASP A 87 13.42 11.46 3.67
C ASP A 87 13.18 11.99 2.24
N LEU A 88 14.26 12.27 1.55
CA LEU A 88 14.28 12.88 0.23
C LEU A 88 14.82 11.88 -0.79
N ALA A 89 14.27 11.90 -1.98
CA ALA A 89 14.73 11.06 -3.08
C ALA A 89 14.78 11.84 -4.39
N GLY A 90 15.69 11.42 -5.26
CA GLY A 90 15.79 11.91 -6.62
C GLY A 90 16.24 10.79 -7.54
N GLY A 91 15.71 10.75 -8.77
CA GLY A 91 15.96 9.60 -9.64
C GLY A 91 15.84 9.92 -11.13
N VAL A 92 16.10 8.88 -11.91
CA VAL A 92 15.97 8.92 -13.37
C VAL A 92 14.92 7.93 -13.83
N LYS A 93 14.07 8.33 -14.77
CA LYS A 93 12.91 7.57 -15.26
C LYS A 93 11.92 7.21 -14.14
N GLN A 94 11.81 8.06 -13.16
CA GLN A 94 10.81 8.01 -12.09
C GLN A 94 9.58 8.85 -12.46
N THR A 95 8.51 8.78 -11.68
CA THR A 95 7.32 9.64 -11.82
C THR A 95 7.62 11.11 -11.49
N SER A 96 8.72 11.38 -10.78
CA SER A 96 9.22 12.70 -10.43
C SER A 96 10.75 12.64 -10.38
N ASP A 97 11.44 13.68 -10.84
CA ASP A 97 12.91 13.76 -10.79
C ASP A 97 13.42 13.93 -9.37
N PHE A 98 12.62 14.58 -8.52
CA PHE A 98 12.87 14.79 -7.09
C PHE A 98 11.57 14.74 -6.30
N TRP A 99 11.56 14.10 -5.12
CA TRP A 99 10.39 14.06 -4.27
C TRP A 99 10.74 13.89 -2.78
N ILE A 100 9.79 14.29 -1.94
CA ILE A 100 9.80 14.00 -0.51
C ILE A 100 9.11 12.65 -0.33
N GLN A 101 9.88 11.64 0.10
CA GLN A 101 9.35 10.31 0.33
C GLN A 101 8.66 10.23 1.69
N GLN A 102 9.27 10.84 2.71
CA GLN A 102 8.70 10.97 4.03
C GLN A 102 8.99 12.36 4.60
N ALA A 103 8.00 12.94 5.25
CA ALA A 103 8.14 14.11 6.13
C ALA A 103 7.06 14.00 7.19
N TYR A 104 7.43 13.64 8.42
CA TYR A 104 6.47 13.36 9.47
C TYR A 104 6.94 13.75 10.87
N ALA A 105 5.96 13.90 11.77
CA ALA A 105 6.15 13.96 13.20
C ALA A 105 5.15 13.05 13.92
N ASP A 106 5.63 12.23 14.84
CA ASP A 106 4.83 11.36 15.70
C ASP A 106 4.91 11.86 17.16
N PHE A 107 3.75 12.01 17.79
CA PHE A 107 3.61 12.29 19.22
C PHE A 107 2.98 11.07 19.87
N SER A 108 3.73 10.34 20.66
CA SER A 108 3.26 9.11 21.28
C SER A 108 3.15 9.24 22.79
N TRP A 109 2.07 8.73 23.35
CA TRP A 109 1.88 8.53 24.79
C TRP A 109 1.50 7.07 25.03
N LYS A 110 2.43 6.32 25.65
CA LYS A 110 2.28 4.88 25.83
C LYS A 110 1.99 4.18 24.50
N MET A 111 0.76 3.67 24.33
CA MET A 111 0.32 2.94 23.12
C MET A 111 -0.34 3.84 22.07
N LEU A 112 -0.73 5.05 22.44
CA LEU A 112 -1.40 6.00 21.57
C LEU A 112 -0.39 6.84 20.81
N THR A 113 -0.58 7.02 19.51
CA THR A 113 0.25 7.86 18.66
C THR A 113 -0.60 8.78 17.81
N LEU A 114 -0.27 10.07 17.80
CA LEU A 114 -0.72 11.01 16.77
C LEU A 114 0.43 11.22 15.80
N SER A 115 0.21 10.90 14.53
CA SER A 115 1.18 11.03 13.43
C SER A 115 0.69 12.11 12.48
N ILE A 116 1.56 13.03 12.06
CA ILE A 116 1.24 14.10 11.12
C ILE A 116 2.27 14.04 9.99
N GLY A 117 1.81 14.01 8.75
CA GLY A 117 2.65 14.03 7.55
C GLY A 117 2.68 12.73 6.77
N SER A 118 3.63 12.63 5.84
CA SER A 118 3.84 11.51 4.94
C SER A 118 4.83 10.51 5.55
N LYS A 119 4.42 9.26 5.74
CA LYS A 119 5.24 8.23 6.41
C LYS A 119 5.05 6.85 5.79
N GLU A 120 6.14 6.15 5.52
CA GLU A 120 6.14 4.72 5.16
C GLU A 120 5.67 3.88 6.35
N ARG A 121 4.53 3.23 6.23
CA ARG A 121 3.95 2.40 7.28
C ARG A 121 4.06 0.93 6.91
N MET A 122 4.87 0.19 7.67
CA MET A 122 5.09 -1.25 7.46
C MET A 122 4.04 -2.12 8.18
N ARG A 123 3.17 -1.51 8.97
CA ARG A 123 2.13 -2.23 9.72
C ARG A 123 0.76 -1.81 9.24
N PHE A 124 0.05 -2.78 8.70
CA PHE A 124 -1.33 -2.65 8.27
C PHE A 124 -2.27 -3.31 9.29
N PRO A 125 -3.58 -3.02 9.28
CA PRO A 125 -4.52 -3.61 10.23
C PRO A 125 -4.43 -5.13 10.30
N LEU A 126 -4.52 -5.82 9.15
CA LEU A 126 -4.20 -7.23 9.03
C LEU A 126 -2.69 -7.38 8.83
N GLU A 127 -2.00 -7.89 9.84
CA GLU A 127 -0.57 -8.17 9.73
C GLU A 127 -0.34 -9.41 8.86
N LYS A 128 0.54 -9.28 7.87
CA LYS A 128 1.02 -10.35 6.99
C LYS A 128 2.54 -10.37 7.00
N ASN A 129 3.14 -11.44 6.51
CA ASN A 129 4.59 -11.46 6.28
C ASN A 129 4.96 -10.44 5.22
N SER A 130 5.44 -9.27 5.64
CA SER A 130 5.74 -8.13 4.76
C SER A 130 6.86 -8.38 3.75
N GLU A 131 7.71 -9.41 3.97
CA GLU A 131 8.76 -9.79 3.04
C GLU A 131 8.26 -10.68 1.92
N LEU A 132 7.17 -11.43 2.15
CA LEU A 132 6.71 -12.49 1.25
C LEU A 132 5.31 -12.27 0.68
N THR A 133 4.44 -11.48 1.35
CA THR A 133 3.06 -11.27 0.88
C THR A 133 3.01 -10.57 -0.48
N SER A 134 2.05 -10.95 -1.30
CA SER A 134 1.71 -10.21 -2.52
C SER A 134 1.17 -8.80 -2.26
N GLY A 135 0.73 -8.51 -1.04
CA GLY A 135 0.18 -7.23 -0.61
C GLY A 135 -1.16 -7.38 0.12
N TRP A 136 -1.84 -6.27 0.29
CA TRP A 136 -3.15 -6.15 0.92
C TRP A 136 -4.19 -5.72 -0.11
N MET A 137 -5.44 -6.08 0.10
CA MET A 137 -6.47 -5.77 -0.88
C MET A 137 -6.85 -4.29 -0.87
N ALA A 138 -7.00 -3.65 0.28
CA ALA A 138 -7.47 -2.27 0.37
C ALA A 138 -6.33 -1.24 0.39
N GLU A 139 -5.33 -1.39 1.24
CA GLU A 139 -4.17 -0.49 1.35
C GLU A 139 -2.92 -1.29 1.70
N GLY A 140 -1.82 -1.03 1.00
CA GLY A 140 -0.53 -1.68 1.17
C GLY A 140 0.66 -0.76 0.87
N PRO A 141 1.90 -1.29 0.95
CA PRO A 141 3.12 -0.52 0.71
C PRO A 141 3.46 -0.37 -0.78
N ASN A 142 2.49 -0.48 -1.68
CA ASN A 142 2.74 -0.43 -3.11
C ASN A 142 2.88 1.01 -3.64
N MET A 143 2.20 1.96 -3.03
CA MET A 143 2.16 3.37 -3.43
C MET A 143 3.10 4.27 -2.61
N ARG A 144 3.39 5.49 -3.07
CA ARG A 144 3.99 6.54 -2.24
C ARG A 144 3.09 6.88 -1.06
N PRO A 145 3.66 7.15 0.13
CA PRO A 145 2.86 7.48 1.31
C PRO A 145 2.00 8.72 1.11
N ILE A 146 0.74 8.64 1.48
CA ILE A 146 -0.19 9.77 1.49
C ILE A 146 0.03 10.60 2.75
N PRO A 147 0.25 11.93 2.66
CA PRO A 147 0.31 12.80 3.83
C PRO A 147 -1.03 12.83 4.56
N GLN A 148 -0.99 12.63 5.88
CA GLN A 148 -2.19 12.50 6.70
C GLN A 148 -1.96 12.90 8.16
N ILE A 149 -3.03 13.24 8.85
CA ILE A 149 -3.13 13.30 10.32
C ILE A 149 -3.77 11.98 10.75
N ARG A 150 -3.07 11.21 11.61
CA ARG A 150 -3.48 9.86 11.98
C ARG A 150 -3.32 9.64 13.48
N GLY A 151 -4.45 9.34 14.13
CA GLY A 151 -4.47 8.81 15.48
C GLY A 151 -4.47 7.28 15.47
N GLU A 152 -3.58 6.62 16.19
CA GLU A 152 -3.49 5.16 16.14
C GLU A 152 -3.05 4.53 17.47
N ILE A 153 -3.56 3.32 17.70
CA ILE A 153 -3.04 2.35 18.68
C ILE A 153 -2.31 1.28 17.86
N LYS A 154 -0.98 1.39 17.78
CA LYS A 154 -0.14 0.58 16.87
C LYS A 154 -0.13 -0.90 17.19
N ASN A 155 -0.16 -1.26 18.47
CA ASN A 155 -0.06 -2.64 18.96
C ASN A 155 -1.35 -3.01 19.70
N TYR A 156 -1.65 -4.30 19.77
CA TYR A 156 -2.81 -4.78 20.52
C TYR A 156 -2.75 -4.35 21.99
N LEU A 157 -3.67 -3.51 22.39
CA LEU A 157 -3.90 -3.06 23.76
C LEU A 157 -4.89 -4.00 24.44
N ALA A 158 -4.46 -4.64 25.50
CA ALA A 158 -5.34 -5.54 26.26
C ALA A 158 -6.48 -4.76 26.90
N ILE A 159 -7.69 -5.29 26.79
CA ILE A 159 -8.86 -4.70 27.44
C ILE A 159 -8.80 -5.07 28.94
N PRO A 160 -8.91 -4.09 29.82
CA PRO A 160 -8.92 -4.35 31.27
C PRO A 160 -9.97 -5.41 31.65
N PHE A 161 -9.70 -6.19 32.70
CA PHE A 161 -10.55 -7.26 33.26
C PHE A 161 -10.73 -8.51 32.39
N THR A 162 -10.21 -8.55 31.16
CA THR A 162 -10.27 -9.75 30.29
C THR A 162 -9.13 -10.72 30.52
N ARG A 163 -8.23 -10.48 31.48
CA ARG A 163 -7.04 -11.29 31.75
C ARG A 163 -6.16 -11.52 30.50
N ASN A 164 -6.02 -10.50 29.66
CA ASN A 164 -5.31 -10.52 28.38
C ASN A 164 -5.90 -11.45 27.30
N TRP A 165 -7.15 -11.90 27.47
CA TRP A 165 -7.81 -12.68 26.42
C TRP A 165 -8.36 -11.82 25.28
N LEU A 166 -8.72 -10.58 25.54
CA LEU A 166 -9.23 -9.67 24.53
C LEU A 166 -8.36 -8.41 24.45
N ALA A 167 -7.94 -8.08 23.26
CA ALA A 167 -7.16 -6.88 22.97
C ALA A 167 -7.63 -6.24 21.66
N PHE A 168 -7.36 -4.95 21.49
CA PHE A 168 -7.70 -4.23 20.27
C PHE A 168 -6.56 -3.33 19.82
N LYS A 169 -6.53 -3.02 18.53
CA LYS A 169 -5.72 -1.99 17.89
C LYS A 169 -6.54 -1.31 16.81
N GLY A 170 -6.14 -0.12 16.39
CA GLY A 170 -6.86 0.58 15.33
C GLY A 170 -6.29 1.95 15.04
N HIS A 171 -6.89 2.59 14.04
CA HIS A 171 -6.52 3.95 13.66
C HIS A 171 -7.71 4.71 13.07
N LEU A 172 -7.56 6.03 13.06
CA LEU A 172 -8.37 7.00 12.35
C LEU A 172 -7.45 8.01 11.69
N ALA A 173 -7.63 8.27 10.40
CA ALA A 173 -6.79 9.17 9.65
C ALA A 173 -7.57 10.00 8.64
N TYR A 174 -7.10 11.24 8.43
CA TYR A 174 -7.49 12.11 7.33
C TYR A 174 -6.24 12.62 6.64
N GLY A 175 -6.27 12.67 5.33
CA GLY A 175 -5.15 13.08 4.49
C GLY A 175 -5.60 13.69 3.17
N MET A 176 -4.65 13.87 2.27
CA MET A 176 -4.91 14.41 0.93
C MET A 176 -3.95 13.78 -0.06
N PHE A 177 -4.47 13.41 -1.23
CA PHE A 177 -3.65 12.96 -2.35
C PHE A 177 -2.83 14.12 -2.91
N THR A 178 -1.58 13.85 -3.25
CA THR A 178 -0.61 14.87 -3.71
C THR A 178 -0.19 14.67 -5.17
N ASP A 179 -0.84 13.75 -5.88
CA ASP A 179 -0.49 13.34 -7.23
C ASP A 179 -1.29 14.05 -8.34
N GLY A 180 -2.03 15.11 -8.01
CA GLY A 180 -2.89 15.82 -8.97
C GLY A 180 -2.15 16.34 -10.21
N ASN A 181 -0.91 16.81 -10.08
CA ASN A 181 -0.09 17.21 -11.22
C ASN A 181 0.35 16.00 -12.06
N TRP A 182 0.73 14.89 -11.42
CA TRP A 182 1.05 13.66 -12.12
C TRP A 182 -0.16 13.15 -12.90
N GLN A 183 -1.35 13.18 -12.32
CA GLN A 183 -2.58 12.78 -12.98
C GLN A 183 -2.84 13.63 -14.24
N GLU A 184 -2.73 14.94 -14.13
CA GLU A 184 -2.90 15.87 -15.26
C GLU A 184 -1.89 15.61 -16.37
N ASP A 185 -0.61 15.45 -16.03
CA ASP A 185 0.48 15.20 -16.99
C ASP A 185 0.31 13.85 -17.69
N PHE A 186 -0.07 12.81 -16.95
CA PHE A 186 -0.26 11.45 -17.46
C PHE A 186 -1.49 11.33 -18.34
N THR A 187 -2.56 12.08 -18.03
CA THR A 187 -3.86 11.96 -18.69
C THR A 187 -3.80 12.36 -20.16
N ALA A 188 -4.30 11.49 -21.05
CA ALA A 188 -4.42 11.77 -22.46
C ALA A 188 -5.58 12.76 -22.74
N THR A 189 -5.55 13.39 -23.93
CA THR A 189 -6.61 14.28 -24.43
C THR A 189 -7.97 13.61 -24.37
N ASN A 190 -8.99 14.37 -23.96
CA ASN A 190 -10.37 13.94 -23.76
C ASN A 190 -10.57 12.87 -22.67
N GLN A 191 -9.59 12.63 -21.80
CA GLN A 191 -9.72 11.76 -20.64
C GLN A 191 -9.88 12.58 -19.35
N LEU A 192 -10.31 11.91 -18.28
CA LEU A 192 -10.61 12.49 -16.99
C LEU A 192 -9.47 12.24 -16.00
N PHE A 193 -9.31 13.16 -15.03
CA PHE A 193 -8.41 13.05 -13.91
C PHE A 193 -8.96 13.85 -12.72
N ALA A 194 -8.39 13.67 -11.53
CA ALA A 194 -8.84 14.34 -10.32
C ALA A 194 -7.71 15.13 -9.64
N LYS A 195 -8.07 16.23 -8.97
CA LYS A 195 -7.17 17.08 -8.17
C LYS A 195 -7.77 17.34 -6.79
N LYS A 196 -6.91 17.69 -5.82
CA LYS A 196 -7.29 18.04 -4.43
C LYS A 196 -8.12 16.99 -3.72
N VAL A 197 -8.01 15.73 -4.15
CA VAL A 197 -8.79 14.63 -3.56
C VAL A 197 -8.35 14.41 -2.12
N MET A 198 -9.30 14.34 -1.22
CA MET A 198 -9.09 14.03 0.18
C MET A 198 -9.05 12.53 0.41
N TYR A 199 -8.39 12.13 1.48
CA TYR A 199 -8.25 10.75 1.89
C TYR A 199 -8.73 10.56 3.32
N HIS A 200 -9.48 9.51 3.56
CA HIS A 200 -9.83 9.05 4.90
C HIS A 200 -9.52 7.57 5.03
N SER A 201 -9.02 7.14 6.20
CA SER A 201 -8.97 5.72 6.54
C SER A 201 -9.21 5.48 8.03
N LYS A 202 -9.79 4.32 8.33
CA LYS A 202 -10.06 3.86 9.68
C LYS A 202 -9.96 2.36 9.79
N SER A 203 -9.58 1.88 10.96
CA SER A 203 -9.62 0.44 11.26
C SER A 203 -9.85 0.18 12.73
N LEU A 204 -10.48 -0.94 13.00
CA LEU A 204 -10.58 -1.51 14.34
C LEU A 204 -10.38 -3.02 14.23
N MET A 205 -9.35 -3.53 14.90
CA MET A 205 -9.00 -4.94 14.95
C MET A 205 -9.06 -5.43 16.40
N PHE A 206 -9.67 -6.57 16.60
CA PHE A 206 -9.69 -7.28 17.87
C PHE A 206 -8.82 -8.54 17.79
N ARG A 207 -8.22 -8.92 18.90
CA ARG A 207 -7.53 -10.18 19.07
C ARG A 207 -8.12 -10.91 20.26
N LEU A 208 -8.59 -12.14 20.04
CA LEU A 208 -9.07 -13.06 21.03
C LEU A 208 -8.06 -14.19 21.18
N GLY A 209 -7.62 -14.46 22.39
CA GLY A 209 -6.67 -15.52 22.73
C GLY A 209 -5.59 -15.04 23.69
N ASN A 210 -4.98 -16.01 24.36
CA ASN A 210 -3.83 -15.79 25.23
C ASN A 210 -2.84 -16.93 25.02
N LYS A 211 -1.81 -16.69 24.20
CA LYS A 211 -0.83 -17.69 23.77
C LYS A 211 -0.05 -18.37 24.91
N GLU A 212 -0.03 -17.75 26.12
CA GLU A 212 0.57 -18.36 27.31
C GLU A 212 -0.30 -19.49 27.90
N LYS A 213 -1.60 -19.47 27.60
CA LYS A 213 -2.58 -20.44 28.13
C LYS A 213 -3.12 -21.39 27.07
N LEU A 214 -3.30 -20.89 25.85
CA LEU A 214 -3.78 -21.64 24.70
C LEU A 214 -2.95 -21.24 23.48
N PRO A 215 -2.32 -22.16 22.76
CA PRO A 215 -1.48 -21.82 21.60
C PRO A 215 -2.29 -21.39 20.37
N LEU A 216 -3.38 -20.66 20.60
CA LEU A 216 -4.29 -20.21 19.56
C LEU A 216 -4.69 -18.75 19.80
N GLU A 217 -4.57 -17.91 18.77
CA GLU A 217 -5.08 -16.55 18.78
C GLU A 217 -5.88 -16.28 17.50
N PHE A 218 -7.05 -15.67 17.66
CA PHE A 218 -7.91 -15.25 16.55
C PHE A 218 -7.93 -13.72 16.49
N GLU A 219 -7.70 -13.16 15.30
CA GLU A 219 -7.79 -11.73 15.03
C GLU A 219 -8.93 -11.48 14.05
N PHE A 220 -9.71 -10.45 14.29
CA PHE A 220 -10.78 -10.04 13.38
C PHE A 220 -11.00 -8.54 13.45
N GLY A 221 -11.47 -7.95 12.37
CA GLY A 221 -11.78 -6.52 12.34
C GLY A 221 -12.07 -6.00 10.97
N LEU A 222 -12.21 -4.69 10.90
CA LEU A 222 -12.60 -3.96 9.72
C LEU A 222 -11.56 -2.88 9.42
N TYR A 223 -11.22 -2.76 8.14
CA TYR A 223 -10.52 -1.63 7.55
C TYR A 223 -11.42 -0.96 6.52
N MET A 224 -11.47 0.36 6.51
CA MET A 224 -12.18 1.15 5.50
C MET A 224 -11.34 2.35 5.09
N ALA A 225 -11.40 2.72 3.82
CA ALA A 225 -10.80 3.93 3.29
C ALA A 225 -11.69 4.57 2.22
N THR A 226 -11.53 5.88 2.02
CA THR A 226 -12.41 6.67 1.15
C THR A 226 -11.60 7.78 0.47
N GLN A 227 -11.80 7.95 -0.84
CA GLN A 227 -11.49 9.19 -1.56
C GLN A 227 -12.74 10.07 -1.51
N PHE A 228 -12.60 11.33 -1.11
CA PHE A 228 -13.73 12.26 -1.00
C PHE A 228 -13.29 13.71 -1.28
N GLY A 229 -14.23 14.62 -1.49
CA GLY A 229 -13.92 16.00 -1.86
C GLY A 229 -13.15 16.10 -3.17
N GLY A 230 -12.56 17.25 -3.43
CA GLY A 230 -11.74 17.48 -4.62
C GLY A 230 -12.52 17.69 -5.90
N ASP A 231 -11.79 17.83 -6.99
CA ASP A 231 -12.33 18.27 -8.29
C ASP A 231 -12.02 17.24 -9.38
N GLN A 232 -12.98 16.96 -10.26
CA GLN A 232 -12.72 16.23 -11.50
C GLN A 232 -12.51 17.17 -12.66
N TYR A 233 -11.55 16.88 -13.51
CA TYR A 233 -11.20 17.62 -14.71
C TYR A 233 -11.19 16.74 -15.93
N LYS A 234 -11.48 17.34 -17.10
CA LYS A 234 -11.30 16.76 -18.42
C LYS A 234 -10.17 17.48 -19.13
N LYS A 235 -9.20 16.75 -19.66
CA LYS A 235 -8.13 17.31 -20.47
C LYS A 235 -8.61 17.59 -21.89
N LEU A 236 -8.57 18.83 -22.33
CA LEU A 236 -9.06 19.26 -23.62
C LEU A 236 -8.02 19.05 -24.74
N ALA A 237 -8.45 19.16 -26.00
CA ALA A 237 -7.59 19.00 -27.18
C ALA A 237 -6.51 20.10 -27.30
N ASN A 238 -6.77 21.27 -26.75
CA ASN A 238 -5.81 22.39 -26.70
C ASN A 238 -4.78 22.29 -25.56
N GLY A 239 -4.84 21.22 -24.76
CA GLY A 239 -3.97 20.99 -23.60
C GLY A 239 -4.46 21.64 -22.30
N GLU A 240 -5.54 22.42 -22.31
CA GLU A 240 -6.17 22.97 -21.11
C GLU A 240 -6.99 21.90 -20.39
N SER A 241 -7.36 22.18 -19.14
CA SER A 241 -8.17 21.33 -18.30
C SER A 241 -9.48 22.03 -17.91
N GLU A 242 -10.61 21.40 -18.21
CA GLU A 242 -11.95 21.87 -17.84
C GLU A 242 -12.43 21.12 -16.62
N GLN A 243 -12.85 21.85 -15.58
CA GLN A 243 -13.49 21.26 -14.40
C GLN A 243 -14.89 20.75 -14.76
N THR A 244 -15.13 19.45 -14.50
CA THR A 244 -16.38 18.78 -14.82
C THR A 244 -17.25 18.51 -13.59
N ILE A 245 -16.61 18.29 -12.43
CA ILE A 245 -17.27 18.05 -11.15
C ILE A 245 -16.48 18.78 -10.07
N ASP A 246 -17.21 19.42 -9.16
CA ASP A 246 -16.72 20.01 -7.90
C ASP A 246 -17.41 19.26 -6.75
N MET A 247 -16.62 18.52 -5.96
CA MET A 247 -17.15 17.76 -4.85
C MET A 247 -17.07 18.54 -3.55
N PRO A 248 -18.09 18.46 -2.68
CA PRO A 248 -18.07 19.13 -1.38
C PRO A 248 -16.83 18.74 -0.56
N ASP A 249 -16.13 19.73 0.00
CA ASP A 249 -14.93 19.55 0.83
C ASP A 249 -15.11 20.10 2.27
N GLY A 250 -16.34 20.50 2.63
CA GLY A 250 -16.70 21.01 3.95
C GLY A 250 -16.76 19.94 5.05
N LEU A 251 -17.02 20.37 6.29
CA LEU A 251 -17.10 19.47 7.46
C LEU A 251 -18.10 18.32 7.29
N LYS A 252 -19.15 18.51 6.49
CA LYS A 252 -20.13 17.46 6.17
C LYS A 252 -19.49 16.32 5.40
N ALA A 253 -18.62 16.61 4.40
CA ALA A 253 -17.89 15.60 3.63
C ALA A 253 -16.94 14.78 4.52
N TYR A 254 -16.24 15.41 5.48
CA TYR A 254 -15.43 14.69 6.47
C TYR A 254 -16.28 13.75 7.34
N TRP A 255 -17.49 14.16 7.69
CA TRP A 255 -18.42 13.34 8.47
C TRP A 255 -18.93 12.15 7.65
N HIS A 256 -19.26 12.36 6.35
CA HIS A 256 -19.69 11.29 5.44
C HIS A 256 -18.56 10.30 5.17
N ALA A 257 -17.31 10.74 5.06
CA ALA A 257 -16.16 9.84 4.96
C ALA A 257 -15.97 9.00 6.23
N LEU A 258 -16.25 9.56 7.42
CA LEU A 258 -16.18 8.83 8.69
C LEU A 258 -17.33 7.83 8.85
N PHE A 259 -18.54 8.26 8.57
CA PHE A 259 -19.74 7.44 8.63
C PHE A 259 -20.35 7.37 7.23
N PRO A 260 -20.06 6.29 6.47
CA PRO A 260 -20.52 6.17 5.09
C PRO A 260 -22.01 6.40 4.97
N THR A 261 -22.38 7.44 4.26
CA THR A 261 -23.76 7.88 4.03
C THR A 261 -23.88 8.39 2.60
N ALA A 262 -25.11 8.39 2.07
CA ALA A 262 -25.39 8.96 0.77
C ALA A 262 -25.08 10.47 0.76
N GLY A 263 -24.66 10.97 -0.40
CA GLY A 263 -24.43 12.39 -0.66
C GLY A 263 -25.71 13.21 -0.57
N GLY A 264 -25.55 14.53 -0.49
CA GLY A 264 -26.66 15.48 -0.49
C GLY A 264 -26.96 16.04 -1.88
N GLU A 265 -27.90 17.01 -1.94
CA GLU A 265 -28.25 17.73 -3.17
C GLU A 265 -27.07 18.49 -3.81
N ASP A 266 -26.01 18.71 -3.04
CA ASP A 266 -24.74 19.33 -3.41
C ASP A 266 -23.76 18.35 -4.08
N THR A 267 -24.11 17.08 -4.25
CA THR A 267 -23.31 16.06 -4.89
C THR A 267 -23.93 15.57 -6.21
N PRO A 268 -23.17 14.95 -7.13
CA PRO A 268 -23.73 14.30 -8.30
C PRO A 268 -24.77 13.22 -7.97
N GLU A 269 -25.72 12.98 -8.88
CA GLU A 269 -26.84 12.03 -8.66
C GLU A 269 -26.36 10.63 -8.24
N GLY A 270 -25.22 10.15 -8.78
CA GLY A 270 -24.64 8.87 -8.40
C GLY A 270 -24.26 8.78 -6.92
N GLU A 271 -23.77 9.89 -6.34
CA GLU A 271 -23.40 9.97 -4.93
C GLU A 271 -24.62 10.10 -4.01
N GLN A 272 -25.75 10.65 -4.51
CA GLN A 272 -26.98 10.81 -3.73
C GLN A 272 -27.71 9.48 -3.50
N VAL A 273 -27.51 8.53 -4.40
CA VAL A 273 -28.15 7.19 -4.33
C VAL A 273 -27.22 6.11 -3.81
N ASN A 274 -25.95 6.44 -3.62
CA ASN A 274 -24.91 5.55 -3.10
C ASN A 274 -24.15 6.24 -1.95
N VAL A 275 -23.10 5.61 -1.45
CA VAL A 275 -22.19 6.23 -0.47
C VAL A 275 -21.40 7.35 -1.15
N GLU A 276 -21.36 8.54 -0.52
CA GLU A 276 -20.57 9.68 -1.01
C GLU A 276 -19.08 9.35 -1.00
N GLY A 277 -18.43 9.53 -2.14
CA GLY A 277 -17.02 9.25 -2.34
C GLY A 277 -16.71 7.80 -2.74
N ASN A 278 -15.47 7.56 -3.12
CA ASN A 278 -14.98 6.22 -3.46
C ASN A 278 -14.61 5.47 -2.17
N MET A 279 -15.55 4.77 -1.59
CA MET A 279 -15.36 3.99 -0.37
C MET A 279 -15.03 2.53 -0.71
N LEU A 280 -14.01 2.02 -0.06
CA LEU A 280 -13.67 0.61 -0.11
C LEU A 280 -13.13 0.13 1.25
N GLY A 281 -13.04 -1.18 1.41
CA GLY A 281 -12.52 -1.73 2.65
C GLY A 281 -12.30 -3.22 2.58
N SER A 282 -12.01 -3.78 3.75
CA SER A 282 -11.91 -5.22 3.92
C SER A 282 -12.27 -5.67 5.34
N TRP A 283 -12.98 -6.78 5.42
CA TRP A 283 -13.03 -7.57 6.63
C TRP A 283 -11.76 -8.40 6.74
N ASN A 284 -11.10 -8.29 7.86
CA ASN A 284 -9.80 -8.88 8.11
C ASN A 284 -9.92 -9.95 9.21
N PHE A 285 -9.44 -11.15 8.89
CA PHE A 285 -9.41 -12.26 9.85
C PHE A 285 -8.03 -12.90 9.83
N ALA A 286 -7.55 -13.32 10.99
CA ALA A 286 -6.38 -14.16 11.10
C ALA A 286 -6.50 -15.17 12.23
N LEU A 287 -5.98 -16.35 11.99
CA LEU A 287 -5.85 -17.41 12.98
C LEU A 287 -4.38 -17.77 13.14
N ASN A 288 -3.84 -17.60 14.34
CA ASN A 288 -2.47 -17.97 14.67
C ASN A 288 -2.49 -19.24 15.53
N TYR A 289 -1.69 -20.22 15.14
CA TYR A 289 -1.44 -21.44 15.92
C TYR A 289 0.04 -21.59 16.20
N TYR A 290 0.39 -21.80 17.45
CA TYR A 290 1.77 -21.93 17.93
C TYR A 290 2.02 -23.35 18.42
N PHE A 291 3.08 -24.01 17.97
CA PHE A 291 3.46 -25.33 18.43
C PHE A 291 4.99 -25.45 18.48
N GLY A 292 5.52 -25.54 19.70
CA GLY A 292 6.95 -25.38 19.92
C GLY A 292 7.44 -24.03 19.36
N ASP A 293 8.48 -24.06 18.55
CA ASP A 293 9.04 -22.88 17.87
C ASP A 293 8.40 -22.61 16.49
N TRP A 294 7.37 -23.35 16.12
CA TRP A 294 6.63 -23.14 14.87
C TRP A 294 5.45 -22.20 15.08
N LYS A 295 5.15 -21.43 14.05
CA LYS A 295 3.90 -20.66 13.98
C LYS A 295 3.26 -20.87 12.61
N VAL A 296 1.97 -21.22 12.60
CA VAL A 296 1.11 -21.17 11.42
C VAL A 296 0.17 -20.00 11.58
N ARG A 297 0.05 -19.19 10.52
CA ARG A 297 -0.91 -18.10 10.45
C ARG A 297 -1.75 -18.25 9.19
N ALA A 298 -3.06 -18.36 9.34
CA ALA A 298 -4.03 -18.27 8.26
C ALA A 298 -4.64 -16.86 8.27
N THR A 299 -4.77 -16.23 7.11
CA THR A 299 -5.33 -14.88 6.96
C THR A 299 -6.44 -14.87 5.92
N LEU A 300 -7.45 -14.04 6.12
CA LEU A 300 -8.48 -13.72 5.13
C LEU A 300 -8.65 -12.21 5.10
N ASP A 301 -8.43 -11.61 3.92
CA ASP A 301 -8.62 -10.21 3.60
C ASP A 301 -9.78 -10.15 2.61
N HIS A 302 -11.01 -10.07 3.16
CA HIS A 302 -12.25 -10.08 2.38
C HIS A 302 -12.59 -8.67 1.95
N TYR A 303 -12.29 -8.36 0.68
CA TYR A 303 -12.41 -7.05 0.08
C TYR A 303 -13.86 -6.72 -0.29
N PHE A 304 -14.25 -5.45 -0.15
CA PHE A 304 -15.52 -4.90 -0.60
C PHE A 304 -15.36 -3.46 -1.08
N GLU A 305 -16.23 -3.04 -1.98
CA GLU A 305 -16.53 -1.65 -2.28
C GLU A 305 -17.96 -1.35 -1.90
N ASP A 306 -18.19 -0.11 -1.47
CA ASP A 306 -19.46 0.34 -0.96
C ASP A 306 -20.03 -0.55 0.16
N HIS A 307 -21.31 -0.45 0.43
CA HIS A 307 -21.90 -1.22 1.51
C HIS A 307 -22.47 -2.57 1.07
N SER A 308 -22.76 -2.75 -0.22
CA SER A 308 -23.40 -3.95 -0.77
C SER A 308 -22.66 -5.24 -0.45
N GLN A 309 -21.34 -5.23 -0.52
CA GLN A 309 -20.50 -6.38 -0.19
C GLN A 309 -20.02 -6.36 1.28
N MET A 310 -20.05 -5.22 1.95
CA MET A 310 -19.70 -5.12 3.35
C MET A 310 -20.50 -6.07 4.24
N PHE A 311 -21.77 -6.33 3.87
CA PHE A 311 -22.67 -7.24 4.60
C PHE A 311 -22.89 -8.58 3.90
N TRP A 312 -22.01 -8.94 2.94
CA TRP A 312 -22.06 -10.20 2.19
C TRP A 312 -23.35 -10.49 1.44
N GLU A 313 -24.06 -9.46 1.02
CA GLU A 313 -25.31 -9.60 0.25
C GLU A 313 -25.08 -10.15 -1.13
N TYR A 314 -23.99 -9.70 -1.79
CA TYR A 314 -23.62 -10.08 -3.16
C TYR A 314 -22.28 -10.80 -3.19
N GLY A 315 -22.14 -11.78 -4.08
CA GLY A 315 -20.87 -12.51 -4.30
C GLY A 315 -20.37 -13.31 -3.10
N ARG A 316 -20.89 -13.08 -1.92
CA ARG A 316 -20.51 -13.74 -0.67
C ARG A 316 -18.97 -13.72 -0.49
N TRP A 317 -18.38 -14.80 -0.01
CA TRP A 317 -16.93 -14.91 0.23
C TRP A 317 -16.06 -15.15 -1.01
N LYS A 318 -16.53 -14.87 -2.22
CA LYS A 318 -15.81 -15.23 -3.46
C LYS A 318 -14.62 -14.34 -3.74
N ASP A 319 -14.66 -13.08 -3.35
CA ASP A 319 -13.60 -12.10 -3.58
C ASP A 319 -12.84 -11.80 -2.31
N GLY A 320 -11.53 -11.58 -2.45
CA GLY A 320 -10.59 -11.33 -1.36
C GLY A 320 -9.30 -12.10 -1.54
N GLN A 321 -8.52 -12.17 -0.46
CA GLN A 321 -7.23 -12.84 -0.40
C GLN A 321 -7.17 -13.77 0.81
N LEU A 322 -6.98 -15.06 0.55
CA LEU A 322 -6.70 -16.07 1.57
C LEU A 322 -5.20 -16.33 1.60
N GLY A 323 -4.59 -16.30 2.79
CA GLY A 323 -3.17 -16.54 2.99
C GLY A 323 -2.91 -17.63 4.03
N ILE A 324 -1.82 -18.38 3.84
CA ILE A 324 -1.26 -19.31 4.83
C ILE A 324 0.24 -19.02 4.93
N GLU A 325 0.69 -18.70 6.13
CA GLU A 325 2.07 -18.43 6.48
C GLU A 325 2.56 -19.49 7.46
N LEU A 326 3.71 -20.07 7.17
CA LEU A 326 4.41 -21.00 8.05
C LEU A 326 5.74 -20.38 8.46
N TYR A 327 5.94 -20.17 9.75
CA TYR A 327 7.20 -19.74 10.34
C TYR A 327 7.88 -20.95 10.98
N LEU A 328 9.12 -21.19 10.57
CA LEU A 328 9.91 -22.33 11.00
C LEU A 328 10.80 -21.98 12.20
N PRO A 329 11.15 -22.94 13.03
CA PRO A 329 12.20 -22.79 14.02
C PRO A 329 13.51 -22.29 13.39
N LYS A 330 14.33 -21.59 14.16
CA LYS A 330 15.61 -21.08 13.69
C LYS A 330 16.45 -22.21 13.05
N ASN A 331 16.73 -22.06 11.78
CA ASN A 331 17.57 -22.96 11.00
C ASN A 331 18.37 -22.17 9.96
N LYS A 332 19.28 -22.86 9.26
CA LYS A 332 20.21 -22.20 8.30
C LYS A 332 19.57 -21.88 6.93
N TRP A 333 18.38 -22.41 6.62
CA TRP A 333 17.91 -22.37 5.24
C TRP A 333 16.62 -21.58 5.08
N VAL A 334 15.56 -21.96 5.76
CA VAL A 334 14.20 -21.44 5.54
C VAL A 334 13.64 -20.89 6.83
N SER A 335 13.26 -19.63 6.84
CA SER A 335 12.65 -18.97 7.99
C SER A 335 11.12 -18.91 7.87
N ALA A 336 10.61 -18.70 6.66
CA ALA A 336 9.18 -18.62 6.42
C ALA A 336 8.80 -19.10 5.01
N VAL A 337 7.60 -19.65 4.93
CA VAL A 337 6.90 -20.03 3.69
C VAL A 337 5.54 -19.37 3.69
N LEU A 338 5.11 -18.86 2.53
CA LEU A 338 3.82 -18.23 2.35
C LEU A 338 3.15 -18.76 1.08
N TRP A 339 1.84 -18.95 1.16
CA TRP A 339 0.95 -19.12 0.02
C TRP A 339 -0.24 -18.18 0.14
N GLU A 340 -0.65 -17.57 -0.98
CA GLU A 340 -1.85 -16.74 -1.07
C GLU A 340 -2.65 -17.08 -2.33
N GLY A 341 -3.97 -17.19 -2.14
CA GLY A 341 -4.95 -17.28 -3.21
C GLY A 341 -5.79 -16.01 -3.25
N ILE A 342 -5.88 -15.36 -4.41
CA ILE A 342 -6.53 -14.06 -4.59
C ILE A 342 -7.63 -14.17 -5.64
N SER A 343 -8.78 -13.58 -5.38
CA SER A 343 -9.86 -13.40 -6.35
C SER A 343 -10.48 -12.02 -6.20
N THR A 344 -10.68 -11.35 -7.33
CA THR A 344 -11.52 -10.16 -7.49
C THR A 344 -12.47 -10.35 -8.67
N LYS A 345 -12.63 -11.60 -9.14
CA LYS A 345 -13.30 -11.90 -10.42
C LYS A 345 -14.80 -11.69 -10.34
N ASP A 346 -15.41 -11.83 -9.18
CA ASP A 346 -16.85 -11.70 -9.03
C ASP A 346 -17.29 -10.23 -9.06
N SER A 347 -16.44 -9.29 -8.61
CA SER A 347 -16.71 -7.84 -8.53
C SER A 347 -18.06 -7.59 -7.86
N SER A 348 -18.14 -7.95 -6.59
CA SER A 348 -19.38 -8.17 -5.85
C SER A 348 -20.18 -6.90 -5.66
N GLY A 349 -21.08 -6.53 -6.36
CA GLY A 349 -22.03 -5.44 -6.23
C GLY A 349 -23.27 -5.73 -7.10
N PRO A 350 -24.38 -5.06 -6.90
CA PRO A 350 -25.57 -5.28 -7.72
C PRO A 350 -25.35 -4.74 -9.13
N ILE A 351 -25.76 -5.50 -10.15
CA ILE A 351 -25.76 -5.01 -11.54
C ILE A 351 -26.90 -4.02 -11.75
N LEU A 352 -28.03 -4.28 -11.13
CA LEU A 352 -29.17 -3.37 -11.11
C LEU A 352 -29.17 -2.64 -9.77
N TYR A 353 -29.55 -1.37 -9.79
CA TYR A 353 -29.72 -0.59 -8.57
C TYR A 353 -30.67 -1.32 -7.60
N ASP A 354 -30.16 -1.65 -6.44
CA ASP A 354 -30.98 -2.08 -5.33
C ASP A 354 -31.14 -0.86 -4.40
N GLY A 355 -32.22 -0.15 -4.50
CA GLY A 355 -32.54 0.76 -3.41
C GLY A 355 -32.35 0.02 -2.07
N PHE A 356 -31.80 0.66 -1.06
CA PHE A 356 -31.49 0.15 0.28
C PHE A 356 -32.56 -0.76 0.93
N TRP A 357 -33.75 -0.75 0.37
CA TRP A 357 -34.96 -1.48 0.75
C TRP A 357 -35.56 -2.26 -0.43
N GLY A 358 -34.72 -2.56 -1.42
CA GLY A 358 -35.19 -3.11 -2.70
C GLY A 358 -35.82 -4.49 -2.60
N SER A 359 -37.02 -4.57 -3.13
CA SER A 359 -37.80 -5.80 -3.23
C SER A 359 -37.20 -6.85 -4.18
N PHE A 360 -35.98 -6.62 -4.71
CA PHE A 360 -35.37 -7.45 -5.78
C PHE A 360 -34.01 -8.04 -5.40
N SER A 361 -33.56 -7.92 -4.14
CA SER A 361 -32.24 -8.41 -3.72
C SER A 361 -31.98 -9.86 -4.07
N ASP A 362 -32.99 -10.73 -4.01
CA ASP A 362 -32.88 -12.16 -4.29
C ASP A 362 -32.73 -12.46 -5.78
N LEU A 363 -33.07 -11.52 -6.64
CA LEU A 363 -33.00 -11.64 -8.11
C LEU A 363 -31.81 -10.91 -8.70
N GLN A 364 -31.05 -10.16 -7.91
CA GLN A 364 -29.91 -9.40 -8.39
C GLN A 364 -28.70 -10.31 -8.69
N MET A 365 -28.07 -10.04 -9.81
CA MET A 365 -26.78 -10.66 -10.14
C MET A 365 -25.65 -9.78 -9.59
N SER A 366 -24.64 -10.39 -8.98
CA SER A 366 -23.42 -9.71 -8.62
C SER A 366 -22.55 -9.40 -9.84
N GLY A 367 -21.67 -8.40 -9.71
CA GLY A 367 -20.71 -8.02 -10.74
C GLY A 367 -20.75 -6.55 -11.11
N GLY A 368 -21.53 -5.73 -10.37
CA GLY A 368 -21.70 -4.30 -10.65
C GLY A 368 -20.56 -3.43 -10.18
N ASP A 369 -19.78 -3.86 -9.17
CA ASP A 369 -18.65 -3.09 -8.66
C ASP A 369 -17.50 -3.09 -9.66
N ASP A 370 -16.96 -1.92 -9.94
CA ASP A 370 -15.78 -1.74 -10.79
C ASP A 370 -14.54 -1.52 -9.89
N TYR A 371 -14.15 -2.54 -9.14
CA TYR A 371 -13.13 -2.49 -8.09
C TYR A 371 -11.94 -1.61 -8.45
N TYR A 372 -11.58 -0.70 -7.52
CA TYR A 372 -10.53 0.31 -7.64
C TYR A 372 -10.78 1.38 -8.71
N ASN A 373 -11.90 1.37 -9.42
CA ASN A 373 -12.29 2.44 -10.34
C ASN A 373 -13.47 3.21 -9.78
N HIS A 374 -13.51 4.50 -10.07
CA HIS A 374 -14.62 5.36 -9.68
C HIS A 374 -14.84 6.45 -10.74
N TYR A 375 -16.06 6.79 -11.02
CA TYR A 375 -16.38 7.73 -12.10
C TYR A 375 -15.90 9.16 -11.84
N ILE A 376 -15.75 9.58 -10.57
CA ILE A 376 -15.22 10.90 -10.19
C ILE A 376 -13.70 10.84 -10.02
N TYR A 377 -13.18 9.95 -9.15
CA TYR A 377 -11.77 9.90 -8.72
C TYR A 377 -10.89 9.08 -9.66
N GLN A 378 -11.47 8.45 -10.66
CA GLN A 378 -10.89 7.62 -11.70
C GLN A 378 -10.32 6.29 -11.17
N ALA A 379 -9.37 6.32 -10.23
CA ALA A 379 -8.73 5.10 -9.75
C ALA A 379 -8.28 5.20 -8.28
N TRP A 380 -8.26 4.06 -7.60
CA TRP A 380 -7.68 3.89 -6.26
C TRP A 380 -6.16 3.78 -6.35
N GLN A 381 -5.49 4.90 -6.56
CA GLN A 381 -4.07 5.01 -6.88
C GLN A 381 -3.42 6.25 -6.25
N HIS A 382 -2.08 6.26 -6.16
CA HIS A 382 -1.28 7.43 -5.83
C HIS A 382 -0.01 7.43 -6.68
N TYR A 383 0.21 8.47 -7.50
CA TYR A 383 1.25 8.55 -8.53
C TYR A 383 1.20 7.38 -9.54
N GLY A 384 -0.01 6.93 -9.90
CA GLY A 384 -0.26 5.84 -10.84
C GLY A 384 -0.07 4.44 -10.29
N GLN A 385 0.47 4.30 -9.10
CA GLN A 385 0.61 3.03 -8.40
C GLN A 385 -0.67 2.70 -7.64
N GLY A 386 -1.19 1.48 -7.80
CA GLY A 386 -2.35 1.03 -7.03
C GLY A 386 -2.08 1.04 -5.53
N ILE A 387 -3.05 1.51 -4.75
CA ILE A 387 -2.96 1.57 -3.28
C ILE A 387 -3.08 0.18 -2.68
N GLY A 388 -3.89 -0.70 -3.30
CA GLY A 388 -4.10 -2.08 -2.90
C GLY A 388 -3.06 -3.06 -3.47
N ASN A 389 -3.52 -4.28 -3.78
CA ASN A 389 -2.65 -5.38 -4.22
C ASN A 389 -2.04 -5.12 -5.61
N PRO A 390 -0.72 -5.17 -5.78
CA PRO A 390 -0.03 -4.84 -7.04
C PRO A 390 -0.27 -5.83 -8.19
N LEU A 391 -0.82 -7.02 -7.93
CA LEU A 391 -1.24 -7.93 -8.98
C LEU A 391 -2.43 -7.37 -9.79
N LEU A 392 -3.15 -6.38 -9.24
CA LEU A 392 -4.04 -5.49 -9.96
C LEU A 392 -3.21 -4.28 -10.44
N ALA A 393 -2.74 -4.33 -11.69
CA ALA A 393 -1.86 -3.31 -12.23
C ALA A 393 -2.53 -1.93 -12.26
N GLY A 394 -1.90 -0.95 -11.60
CA GLY A 394 -2.39 0.42 -11.51
C GLY A 394 -2.26 1.20 -12.83
N PRO A 395 -2.83 2.42 -12.87
CA PRO A 395 -2.85 3.25 -14.08
C PRO A 395 -1.49 3.55 -14.70
N ILE A 396 -0.41 3.51 -13.94
CA ILE A 396 0.95 3.77 -14.44
C ILE A 396 1.37 2.83 -15.58
N TYR A 397 0.73 1.66 -15.68
CA TYR A 397 0.94 0.70 -16.78
C TYR A 397 0.04 0.95 -18.00
N ASN A 398 -0.72 2.05 -18.03
CA ASN A 398 -1.64 2.35 -19.12
C ASN A 398 -0.97 3.22 -20.20
N GLU A 399 -0.68 2.65 -21.35
CA GLU A 399 -0.10 3.38 -22.49
C GLU A 399 -1.06 4.39 -23.16
N ASP A 400 -2.37 4.28 -22.88
CA ASP A 400 -3.41 5.15 -23.45
C ASP A 400 -3.69 6.41 -22.61
N GLY A 401 -2.94 6.63 -21.53
CA GLY A 401 -3.09 7.79 -20.67
C GLY A 401 -4.45 7.86 -19.95
N LYS A 402 -5.10 6.72 -19.71
CA LYS A 402 -6.32 6.63 -18.91
C LYS A 402 -5.98 6.26 -17.48
N ILE A 403 -6.49 7.04 -16.53
CA ILE A 403 -6.33 6.77 -15.09
C ILE A 403 -7.42 5.78 -14.67
N ARG A 404 -7.18 4.49 -14.89
CA ARG A 404 -8.07 3.41 -14.44
C ARG A 404 -7.34 2.09 -14.32
N PHE A 405 -7.87 1.18 -13.52
CA PHE A 405 -7.50 -0.22 -13.55
C PHE A 405 -8.19 -0.89 -14.75
N LYS A 406 -7.41 -1.25 -15.78
CA LYS A 406 -7.95 -1.90 -17.00
C LYS A 406 -8.44 -3.31 -16.75
N SER A 407 -7.94 -3.96 -15.70
CA SER A 407 -8.39 -5.28 -15.30
C SER A 407 -8.43 -5.38 -13.78
N ASN A 408 -9.60 -5.23 -13.23
CA ASN A 408 -9.88 -5.41 -11.81
C ASN A 408 -10.54 -6.76 -11.50
N ARG A 409 -10.92 -7.53 -12.52
CA ARG A 409 -11.40 -8.91 -12.39
C ARG A 409 -10.25 -9.89 -12.61
N MET A 410 -9.75 -10.47 -11.51
CA MET A 410 -8.55 -11.29 -11.48
C MET A 410 -8.73 -12.53 -10.60
N LYS A 411 -7.98 -13.58 -10.91
CA LYS A 411 -7.65 -14.68 -9.98
C LYS A 411 -6.16 -14.92 -10.01
N ALA A 412 -5.53 -15.01 -8.85
CA ALA A 412 -4.10 -15.24 -8.75
C ALA A 412 -3.74 -16.24 -7.66
N GLN A 413 -2.55 -16.84 -7.83
CA GLN A 413 -1.85 -17.63 -6.83
C GLN A 413 -0.49 -16.99 -6.62
N HIS A 414 -0.07 -16.90 -5.37
CA HIS A 414 1.21 -16.34 -4.98
C HIS A 414 1.88 -17.25 -3.95
N VAL A 415 3.18 -17.40 -4.09
CA VAL A 415 4.03 -18.14 -3.14
C VAL A 415 5.26 -17.33 -2.80
N GLY A 416 5.69 -17.42 -1.55
CA GLY A 416 6.89 -16.78 -1.04
C GLY A 416 7.69 -17.70 -0.16
N LEU A 417 9.00 -17.58 -0.20
CA LEU A 417 9.95 -18.33 0.60
C LEU A 417 11.09 -17.42 1.03
N SER A 418 11.45 -17.42 2.30
CA SER A 418 12.58 -16.63 2.82
C SER A 418 13.45 -17.41 3.78
N GLY A 419 14.70 -16.96 3.93
CA GLY A 419 15.67 -17.54 4.84
C GLY A 419 16.74 -16.55 5.30
N ASN A 420 17.24 -16.79 6.50
CA ASN A 420 18.33 -16.04 7.12
C ASN A 420 19.43 -17.00 7.53
N PRO A 421 20.32 -17.45 6.58
CA PRO A 421 21.36 -18.42 6.84
C PRO A 421 22.32 -18.01 7.97
N THR A 422 22.60 -16.71 8.04
CA THR A 422 23.37 -16.05 9.09
C THR A 422 22.77 -14.69 9.42
N GLU A 423 23.31 -13.96 10.37
CA GLU A 423 22.92 -12.58 10.65
C GLU A 423 23.29 -11.59 9.54
N GLU A 424 24.26 -11.96 8.70
CA GLU A 424 24.73 -11.12 7.59
C GLU A 424 24.00 -11.40 6.28
N TRP A 425 23.38 -12.57 6.11
CA TRP A 425 22.76 -12.98 4.86
C TRP A 425 21.27 -13.22 5.02
N LYS A 426 20.51 -12.60 4.14
CA LYS A 426 19.07 -12.86 3.96
C LYS A 426 18.79 -13.15 2.50
N TRP A 427 17.80 -14.00 2.25
CA TRP A 427 17.30 -14.24 0.90
C TRP A 427 15.79 -14.41 0.90
N ARG A 428 15.16 -14.11 -0.23
CA ARG A 428 13.76 -14.42 -0.48
C ARG A 428 13.50 -14.70 -1.95
N ILE A 429 12.50 -15.53 -2.20
CA ILE A 429 11.99 -15.86 -3.53
C ILE A 429 10.48 -15.68 -3.49
N MET A 430 9.94 -15.05 -4.54
CA MET A 430 8.51 -14.86 -4.70
C MET A 430 8.10 -15.24 -6.12
N ALA A 431 6.91 -15.82 -6.28
CA ALA A 431 6.33 -16.12 -7.58
C ALA A 431 4.82 -15.99 -7.54
N SER A 432 4.26 -15.38 -8.58
CA SER A 432 2.82 -15.20 -8.77
C SER A 432 2.38 -15.64 -10.15
N TYR A 433 1.19 -16.22 -10.22
CA TYR A 433 0.51 -16.48 -11.48
C TYR A 433 -0.90 -15.89 -11.42
N ALA A 434 -1.17 -14.94 -12.30
CA ALA A 434 -2.44 -14.23 -12.37
C ALA A 434 -3.16 -14.44 -13.70
N ARG A 435 -4.49 -14.46 -13.66
CA ARG A 435 -5.40 -14.47 -14.80
C ARG A 435 -6.31 -13.27 -14.72
N HIS A 436 -6.44 -12.50 -15.81
CA HIS A 436 -7.12 -11.23 -15.89
C HIS A 436 -8.23 -11.29 -16.94
N TRP A 437 -9.40 -10.70 -16.63
CA TRP A 437 -10.59 -10.70 -17.50
C TRP A 437 -11.06 -9.29 -17.90
N GLY A 438 -10.35 -8.22 -17.47
CA GLY A 438 -10.82 -6.84 -17.64
C GLY A 438 -11.73 -6.43 -16.49
N SER A 439 -12.66 -5.52 -16.75
CA SER A 439 -13.77 -5.20 -15.85
C SER A 439 -15.09 -5.70 -16.42
N TYR A 440 -16.19 -5.53 -15.70
CA TYR A 440 -17.51 -5.86 -16.27
C TYR A 440 -17.89 -4.93 -17.41
N ALA A 441 -17.69 -3.63 -17.24
CA ALA A 441 -17.99 -2.63 -18.26
C ALA A 441 -17.05 -2.70 -19.48
N HIS A 442 -15.80 -3.15 -19.25
CA HIS A 442 -14.77 -3.24 -20.29
C HIS A 442 -14.04 -4.59 -20.21
N PRO A 443 -14.71 -5.68 -20.61
CA PRO A 443 -14.09 -7.00 -20.61
C PRO A 443 -12.94 -7.06 -21.63
N LEU A 444 -11.90 -7.81 -21.29
CA LEU A 444 -10.85 -8.13 -22.27
C LEU A 444 -11.40 -9.12 -23.31
N ASP A 445 -11.00 -8.97 -24.58
CA ASP A 445 -11.38 -9.89 -25.67
C ASP A 445 -11.03 -11.34 -25.34
N LYS A 446 -9.90 -11.52 -24.67
CA LYS A 446 -9.42 -12.83 -24.21
C LYS A 446 -8.84 -12.69 -22.82
N MET A 447 -9.02 -13.72 -22.00
CA MET A 447 -8.32 -13.82 -20.71
C MET A 447 -6.81 -13.67 -20.91
N ARG A 448 -6.20 -12.74 -20.16
CA ARG A 448 -4.75 -12.54 -20.13
C ARG A 448 -4.15 -13.30 -18.97
N LYS A 449 -2.92 -13.75 -19.14
CA LYS A 449 -2.16 -14.50 -18.14
C LYS A 449 -0.85 -13.77 -17.86
N GLN A 450 -0.42 -13.78 -16.61
CA GLN A 450 0.85 -13.22 -16.20
C GLN A 450 1.50 -14.10 -15.14
N PHE A 451 2.72 -14.47 -15.38
CA PHE A 451 3.63 -15.05 -14.38
C PHE A 451 4.66 -13.98 -14.03
N SER A 452 4.86 -13.74 -12.73
CA SER A 452 5.84 -12.78 -12.21
C SER A 452 6.62 -13.41 -11.08
N SER A 453 7.94 -13.35 -11.12
CA SER A 453 8.80 -13.93 -10.08
C SER A 453 10.01 -13.07 -9.78
N MET A 454 10.55 -13.21 -8.57
CA MET A 454 11.83 -12.63 -8.19
C MET A 454 12.63 -13.54 -7.26
N ALA A 455 13.95 -13.35 -7.26
CA ALA A 455 14.86 -13.84 -6.24
C ALA A 455 15.71 -12.66 -5.75
N GLU A 456 15.83 -12.50 -4.44
CA GLU A 456 16.54 -11.40 -3.80
C GLU A 456 17.49 -11.94 -2.73
N VAL A 457 18.69 -11.39 -2.69
CA VAL A 457 19.71 -11.69 -1.66
C VAL A 457 20.21 -10.37 -1.10
N THR A 458 20.26 -10.26 0.23
CA THR A 458 20.81 -9.12 0.96
C THR A 458 21.99 -9.57 1.79
N TYR A 459 23.12 -8.87 1.63
CA TYR A 459 24.33 -9.03 2.42
C TYR A 459 24.54 -7.81 3.32
N MET A 460 24.68 -8.04 4.62
CA MET A 460 24.83 -7.03 5.67
C MET A 460 26.07 -7.32 6.53
N PRO A 461 27.28 -7.06 6.02
CA PRO A 461 28.51 -7.41 6.72
C PRO A 461 28.65 -6.61 8.04
N GLN A 462 28.85 -7.31 9.15
CA GLN A 462 28.93 -6.70 10.49
C GLN A 462 30.11 -5.73 10.60
N TRP A 463 31.23 -6.01 9.92
CA TRP A 463 32.44 -5.18 9.93
C TRP A 463 32.24 -3.81 9.27
N THR A 464 31.26 -3.65 8.39
CA THR A 464 30.96 -2.37 7.70
C THR A 464 30.07 -1.43 8.50
N LYS A 465 29.57 -1.86 9.68
CA LYS A 465 28.74 -1.04 10.59
C LYS A 465 27.58 -0.33 9.88
N GLY A 466 26.65 -1.10 9.31
CA GLY A 466 25.40 -0.58 8.75
C GLY A 466 25.37 -0.42 7.22
N TRP A 467 26.35 -0.90 6.48
CA TRP A 467 26.21 -1.10 5.05
C TRP A 467 25.42 -2.38 4.73
N SER A 468 24.63 -2.31 3.69
CA SER A 468 23.98 -3.49 3.10
C SER A 468 23.97 -3.39 1.58
N LEU A 469 24.15 -4.53 0.93
CA LEU A 469 24.04 -4.70 -0.51
C LEU A 469 22.92 -5.70 -0.80
N THR A 470 21.92 -5.26 -1.56
CA THR A 470 20.84 -6.12 -2.03
C THR A 470 20.92 -6.29 -3.53
N ALA A 471 20.86 -7.53 -3.99
CA ALA A 471 20.74 -7.89 -5.40
C ALA A 471 19.43 -8.63 -5.62
N THR A 472 18.64 -8.19 -6.60
CA THR A 472 17.36 -8.77 -6.95
C THR A 472 17.31 -9.09 -8.44
N LEU A 473 16.84 -10.29 -8.80
CA LEU A 473 16.52 -10.69 -10.16
C LEU A 473 15.03 -10.88 -10.29
N GLY A 474 14.43 -10.36 -11.37
CA GLY A 474 13.00 -10.45 -11.64
C GLY A 474 12.73 -10.98 -13.04
N VAL A 475 11.63 -11.74 -13.18
CA VAL A 475 11.18 -12.30 -14.45
C VAL A 475 9.67 -12.22 -14.55
N ASP A 476 9.19 -11.61 -15.63
CA ASP A 476 7.79 -11.63 -16.02
C ASP A 476 7.62 -12.38 -17.34
N ARG A 477 6.58 -13.20 -17.43
CA ARG A 477 6.18 -13.93 -18.63
C ARG A 477 4.67 -13.92 -18.75
N GLY A 478 4.17 -13.37 -19.85
CA GLY A 478 2.71 -13.31 -20.07
C GLY A 478 2.28 -12.35 -21.15
N ASN A 479 0.99 -12.11 -21.21
CA ASN A 479 0.36 -11.22 -22.18
C ASN A 479 -0.53 -10.15 -21.53
N TYR A 480 -0.34 -9.92 -20.22
CA TYR A 480 -0.98 -8.81 -19.50
C TYR A 480 0.00 -7.64 -19.32
N LEU A 481 1.10 -7.83 -18.60
CA LEU A 481 2.19 -6.85 -18.50
C LEU A 481 3.32 -7.10 -19.52
N GLY A 482 3.22 -8.22 -20.26
CA GLY A 482 4.25 -8.63 -21.23
C GLY A 482 5.35 -9.47 -20.62
N ASN A 483 6.45 -9.58 -21.39
CA ASN A 483 7.64 -10.33 -21.00
C ASN A 483 8.75 -9.36 -20.61
N SER A 484 9.33 -9.56 -19.45
CA SER A 484 10.50 -8.81 -19.00
C SER A 484 11.44 -9.68 -18.18
N THR A 485 12.72 -9.32 -18.17
CA THR A 485 13.73 -9.89 -17.30
C THR A 485 14.65 -8.78 -16.87
N GLY A 486 14.91 -8.67 -15.59
CA GLY A 486 15.72 -7.57 -15.08
C GLY A 486 16.42 -7.89 -13.77
N GLY A 487 17.35 -7.03 -13.41
CA GLY A 487 18.02 -7.03 -12.14
C GLY A 487 18.01 -5.67 -11.50
N MET A 488 18.07 -5.65 -10.19
CA MET A 488 18.15 -4.45 -9.38
C MET A 488 19.26 -4.63 -8.33
N ILE A 489 20.04 -3.59 -8.14
CA ILE A 489 21.06 -3.51 -7.10
C ILE A 489 20.77 -2.32 -6.23
N THR A 490 20.72 -2.54 -4.92
CA THR A 490 20.54 -1.51 -3.91
C THR A 490 21.72 -1.52 -2.94
N LEU A 491 22.41 -0.39 -2.83
CA LEU A 491 23.42 -0.15 -1.81
C LEU A 491 22.82 0.79 -0.77
N ARG A 492 22.84 0.37 0.50
CA ARG A 492 22.27 1.16 1.60
C ARG A 492 23.28 1.32 2.73
N LYS A 493 23.31 2.50 3.29
CA LYS A 493 24.01 2.81 4.54
C LYS A 493 23.02 3.33 5.57
N THR A 494 23.01 2.72 6.72
CA THR A 494 22.27 3.19 7.91
C THR A 494 23.22 3.40 9.08
N GLY A 495 22.85 4.26 10.01
CA GLY A 495 23.63 4.47 11.22
C GLY A 495 22.89 5.33 12.22
N GLY A 496 23.39 5.36 13.46
CA GLY A 496 22.95 6.26 14.51
C GLY A 496 23.96 7.40 14.70
N LEU A 497 23.46 8.58 14.95
CA LEU A 497 24.23 9.75 15.36
C LEU A 497 23.83 10.06 16.81
N GLY A 498 24.65 9.69 17.76
CA GLY A 498 24.40 9.83 19.20
C GLY A 498 24.94 8.62 19.97
N ARG A 499 25.45 8.86 21.11
CA ARG A 499 25.83 7.85 22.14
C ARG A 499 24.79 7.83 23.23
#